data_3ca48660b628855c554d1a0ece74260b
#
_entry.id   3ca48660b628855c554d1a0ece74260b
#
_cell.length_a   1.000
_cell.length_b   1.000
_cell.length_c   1.000
_cell.angle_alpha   90.00
_cell.angle_beta   90.00
_cell.angle_gamma   90.00
#
_symmetry.space_group_name_H-M   'P 1'
#
loop_
_entity.id
_entity.type
_entity.pdbx_description
1 polymer ?
#
loop_
_entity_poly.entity_id
_entity_poly.type
_entity_poly.pdbx_seq_one_letter_code
_entity_poly.pdbx_strand_id
1 'polypeptide(L)'
;MQDTLDWWAKQPKEIMEEALGDKDRIGVFEMIKKINKFSVGVDVFWCQGPLFDYAILQNIYAQLGHPVPWQYWQIRDSRTLFSLVPRETEKREGLHNALEDCKFQARKVQKVYRQLGIK
;
A
#
# COMPACT_ATOMS: atom_id res chain seq x y z
N MET A 1 -12.72 0.85 15.56
CA MET A 1 -13.54 1.23 14.38
C MET A 1 -13.99 2.68 14.42
N GLN A 2 -14.59 3.13 15.53
CA GLN A 2 -15.04 4.52 15.67
C GLN A 2 -13.87 5.51 15.60
N ASP A 3 -12.74 5.20 16.23
CA ASP A 3 -11.54 6.05 16.19
C ASP A 3 -11.02 6.26 14.75
N THR A 4 -11.09 5.22 13.93
CA THR A 4 -10.70 5.31 12.52
C THR A 4 -11.63 6.22 11.74
N LEU A 5 -12.94 6.10 11.96
CA LEU A 5 -13.93 6.98 11.32
C LEU A 5 -13.77 8.43 11.77
N ASP A 6 -13.49 8.65 13.05
CA ASP A 6 -13.25 9.99 13.61
C ASP A 6 -12.00 10.62 13.00
N TRP A 7 -10.96 9.81 12.80
CA TRP A 7 -9.74 10.26 12.16
C TRP A 7 -10.00 10.70 10.71
N TRP A 8 -10.78 9.90 9.95
CA TRP A 8 -11.13 10.26 8.57
C TRP A 8 -11.98 11.52 8.52
N ALA A 9 -12.88 11.72 9.48
CA ALA A 9 -13.71 12.92 9.55
C ALA A 9 -12.89 14.21 9.71
N LYS A 10 -11.68 14.12 10.23
CA LYS A 10 -10.76 15.26 10.40
C LYS A 10 -9.91 15.53 9.17
N GLN A 11 -9.96 14.65 8.15
CA GLN A 11 -9.18 14.83 6.92
C GLN A 11 -9.89 15.81 5.98
N PRO A 12 -9.16 16.41 5.00
CA PRO A 12 -9.81 17.21 3.97
C PRO A 12 -10.94 16.45 3.29
N LYS A 13 -12.04 17.15 3.00
CA LYS A 13 -13.25 16.53 2.45
C LYS A 13 -12.99 15.72 1.20
N GLU A 14 -12.15 16.25 0.30
CA GLU A 14 -11.82 15.59 -0.98
C GLU A 14 -11.10 14.26 -0.75
N ILE A 15 -10.19 14.20 0.21
CA ILE A 15 -9.44 12.99 0.56
C ILE A 15 -10.38 11.97 1.20
N MET A 16 -11.24 12.43 2.09
CA MET A 16 -12.24 11.54 2.74
C MET A 16 -13.20 10.96 1.71
N GLU A 17 -13.71 11.78 0.78
CA GLU A 17 -14.63 11.32 -0.27
C GLU A 17 -13.96 10.34 -1.22
N GLU A 18 -12.70 10.56 -1.59
CA GLU A 18 -11.96 9.62 -2.42
C GLU A 18 -11.77 8.27 -1.74
N ALA A 19 -11.45 8.27 -0.45
CA ALA A 19 -11.21 7.04 0.30
C ALA A 19 -12.50 6.29 0.66
N LEU A 20 -13.56 7.00 1.04
CA LEU A 20 -14.78 6.42 1.62
C LEU A 20 -16.02 6.61 0.76
N GLY A 21 -15.97 7.45 -0.27
CA GLY A 21 -17.08 7.71 -1.17
C GLY A 21 -17.38 6.54 -2.11
N ASP A 22 -18.47 6.64 -2.86
CA ASP A 22 -18.94 5.56 -3.76
C ASP A 22 -18.46 5.70 -5.20
N LYS A 23 -17.76 6.79 -5.52
CA LYS A 23 -17.29 7.07 -6.87
C LYS A 23 -16.19 6.08 -7.28
N ASP A 24 -16.31 5.54 -8.48
CA ASP A 24 -15.32 4.65 -9.10
C ASP A 24 -15.05 3.36 -8.31
N ARG A 25 -15.98 2.94 -7.49
CA ARG A 25 -15.86 1.68 -6.76
C ARG A 25 -16.07 0.49 -7.68
N ILE A 26 -15.34 -0.57 -7.41
CA ILE A 26 -15.46 -1.85 -8.12
C ILE A 26 -15.80 -2.96 -7.14
N GLY A 27 -16.35 -4.05 -7.63
CA GLY A 27 -16.62 -5.24 -6.82
C GLY A 27 -15.32 -5.95 -6.42
N VAL A 28 -15.40 -6.73 -5.34
CA VAL A 28 -14.23 -7.42 -4.77
C VAL A 28 -13.61 -8.44 -5.74
N PHE A 29 -14.42 -9.13 -6.55
CA PHE A 29 -13.89 -10.06 -7.54
C PHE A 29 -13.16 -9.35 -8.67
N GLU A 30 -13.66 -8.18 -9.11
CA GLU A 30 -12.97 -7.35 -10.09
C GLU A 30 -11.66 -6.82 -9.53
N MET A 31 -11.65 -6.42 -8.27
CA MET A 31 -10.43 -5.99 -7.57
C MET A 31 -9.37 -7.09 -7.59
N ILE A 32 -9.75 -8.32 -7.25
CA ILE A 32 -8.82 -9.48 -7.26
C ILE A 32 -8.27 -9.70 -8.67
N LYS A 33 -9.10 -9.65 -9.70
CA LYS A 33 -8.65 -9.81 -11.10
C LYS A 33 -7.62 -8.74 -11.47
N LYS A 34 -7.86 -7.50 -11.08
CA LYS A 34 -6.93 -6.39 -11.36
C LYS A 34 -5.62 -6.55 -10.61
N ILE A 35 -5.66 -6.94 -9.34
CA ILE A 35 -4.45 -7.19 -8.54
C ILE A 35 -3.64 -8.33 -9.15
N ASN A 36 -4.30 -9.44 -9.50
CA ASN A 36 -3.62 -10.59 -10.10
C ASN A 36 -2.95 -10.23 -11.43
N LYS A 37 -3.64 -9.48 -12.28
CA LYS A 37 -3.10 -9.02 -13.57
C LYS A 37 -1.90 -8.08 -13.36
N PHE A 38 -2.03 -7.14 -12.45
CA PHE A 38 -0.97 -6.18 -12.12
C PHE A 38 0.27 -6.88 -11.53
N SER A 39 0.07 -8.00 -10.86
CA SER A 39 1.13 -8.75 -10.17
C SER A 39 1.93 -9.68 -11.08
N VAL A 40 1.53 -9.87 -12.34
CA VAL A 40 2.25 -10.74 -13.27
C VAL A 40 3.65 -10.20 -13.50
N GLY A 41 4.66 -11.05 -13.29
CA GLY A 41 6.07 -10.69 -13.49
C GLY A 41 6.69 -9.86 -12.37
N VAL A 42 5.97 -9.64 -11.29
CA VAL A 42 6.50 -8.90 -10.12
C VAL A 42 7.35 -9.82 -9.27
N ASP A 43 8.59 -9.40 -8.98
CA ASP A 43 9.53 -10.19 -8.17
C ASP A 43 9.36 -9.95 -6.67
N VAL A 44 9.06 -8.72 -6.26
CA VAL A 44 8.89 -8.35 -4.86
C VAL A 44 7.71 -7.40 -4.70
N PHE A 45 7.07 -7.49 -3.54
CA PHE A 45 5.92 -6.65 -3.18
C PHE A 45 6.28 -5.84 -1.95
N TRP A 46 6.29 -4.53 -2.11
CA TRP A 46 6.58 -3.61 -1.02
C TRP A 46 5.29 -3.08 -0.41
N CYS A 47 5.27 -2.99 0.91
CA CYS A 47 4.23 -2.23 1.62
C CYS A 47 4.80 -1.62 2.90
N GLN A 48 4.10 -0.65 3.41
CA GLN A 48 4.46 -0.01 4.66
C GLN A 48 3.68 -0.65 5.80
N GLY A 49 4.21 -1.77 6.32
CA GLY A 49 3.59 -2.58 7.34
C GLY A 49 2.81 -3.76 6.78
N PRO A 50 3.49 -4.88 6.37
CA PRO A 50 2.81 -6.03 5.78
C PRO A 50 1.83 -6.73 6.73
N LEU A 51 1.99 -6.59 8.03
CA LEU A 51 1.05 -7.15 8.99
C LEU A 51 -0.34 -6.49 8.91
N PHE A 52 -0.44 -5.33 8.29
CA PHE A 52 -1.70 -4.64 8.05
C PHE A 52 -2.20 -4.90 6.63
N ASP A 53 -1.50 -4.37 5.62
CA ASP A 53 -1.97 -4.39 4.23
C ASP A 53 -2.07 -5.81 3.67
N TYR A 54 -1.01 -6.60 3.79
CA TYR A 54 -1.00 -7.96 3.26
C TYR A 54 -1.90 -8.89 4.05
N ALA A 55 -1.97 -8.73 5.38
CA ALA A 55 -2.84 -9.54 6.21
C ALA A 55 -4.31 -9.35 5.82
N ILE A 56 -4.73 -8.11 5.56
CA ILE A 56 -6.10 -7.81 5.13
C ILE A 56 -6.38 -8.41 3.75
N LEU A 57 -5.50 -8.19 2.78
CA LEU A 57 -5.68 -8.74 1.42
C LEU A 57 -5.67 -10.26 1.42
N GLN A 58 -4.75 -10.87 2.15
CA GLN A 58 -4.66 -12.32 2.26
C GLN A 58 -5.94 -12.91 2.83
N ASN A 59 -6.52 -12.28 3.83
CA ASN A 59 -7.78 -12.70 4.42
C ASN A 59 -8.94 -12.60 3.43
N ILE A 60 -9.00 -11.52 2.65
CA ILE A 60 -10.02 -11.34 1.61
C ILE A 60 -9.91 -12.46 0.57
N TYR A 61 -8.72 -12.73 0.08
CA TYR A 61 -8.47 -13.81 -0.89
C TYR A 61 -8.89 -15.17 -0.33
N ALA A 62 -8.56 -15.44 0.92
CA ALA A 62 -8.90 -16.70 1.59
C ALA A 62 -10.43 -16.86 1.71
N GLN A 63 -11.14 -15.81 2.11
CA GLN A 63 -12.60 -15.83 2.22
C GLN A 63 -13.29 -16.08 0.89
N LEU A 64 -12.70 -15.64 -0.21
CA LEU A 64 -13.24 -15.82 -1.55
C LEU A 64 -12.76 -17.10 -2.23
N GLY A 65 -11.92 -17.89 -1.55
CA GLY A 65 -11.40 -19.15 -2.09
C GLY A 65 -10.38 -18.97 -3.22
N HIS A 66 -9.69 -17.83 -3.27
CA HIS A 66 -8.69 -17.55 -4.29
C HIS A 66 -7.28 -17.55 -3.69
N PRO A 67 -6.28 -18.13 -4.39
CA PRO A 67 -4.89 -18.04 -3.95
C PRO A 67 -4.36 -16.62 -4.16
N VAL A 68 -3.51 -16.16 -3.24
CA VAL A 68 -2.85 -14.86 -3.39
C VAL A 68 -1.82 -14.91 -4.53
N PRO A 69 -1.56 -13.77 -5.24
CA PRO A 69 -0.62 -13.75 -6.36
C PRO A 69 0.85 -13.62 -5.95
N TRP A 70 1.14 -13.65 -4.67
CA TRP A 70 2.51 -13.55 -4.14
C TRP A 70 2.87 -14.78 -3.33
N GLN A 71 4.18 -15.00 -3.20
CA GLN A 71 4.73 -15.98 -2.26
C GLN A 71 5.23 -15.24 -1.02
N TYR A 72 5.24 -15.91 0.15
CA TYR A 72 5.60 -15.25 1.41
C TYR A 72 6.99 -14.61 1.38
N TRP A 73 7.93 -15.18 0.63
CA TRP A 73 9.31 -14.67 0.52
C TRP A 73 9.43 -13.44 -0.39
N GLN A 74 8.38 -13.09 -1.11
CA GLN A 74 8.37 -11.91 -1.99
C GLN A 74 7.95 -10.63 -1.27
N ILE A 75 7.45 -10.74 -0.05
CA ILE A 75 6.93 -9.60 0.72
C ILE A 75 8.08 -8.82 1.36
N ARG A 76 8.03 -7.49 1.23
CA ARG A 76 9.02 -6.56 1.80
C ARG A 76 8.32 -5.46 2.59
N ASP A 77 8.90 -5.10 3.71
CA ASP A 77 8.43 -4.00 4.54
C ASP A 77 9.29 -2.76 4.28
N SER A 78 8.68 -1.71 3.73
CA SER A 78 9.38 -0.47 3.44
C SER A 78 9.86 0.24 4.72
N ARG A 79 9.17 0.08 5.85
CA ARG A 79 9.62 0.63 7.13
C ARG A 79 10.95 0.05 7.58
N THR A 80 11.15 -1.24 7.37
CA THR A 80 12.42 -1.89 7.68
C THR A 80 13.55 -1.28 6.86
N LEU A 81 13.34 -1.11 5.57
CA LEU A 81 14.33 -0.48 4.69
C LEU A 81 14.62 0.96 5.13
N PHE A 82 13.58 1.75 5.39
CA PHE A 82 13.73 3.15 5.78
C PHE A 82 14.43 3.33 7.12
N SER A 83 14.37 2.34 7.99
CA SER A 83 15.07 2.36 9.28
C SER A 83 16.60 2.28 9.15
N LEU A 84 17.11 1.90 7.99
CA LEU A 84 18.55 1.75 7.72
C LEU A 84 19.24 3.06 7.36
N VAL A 85 18.48 4.13 7.19
CA VAL A 85 19.01 5.47 6.86
C VAL A 85 18.45 6.50 7.81
N PRO A 86 19.14 7.68 7.97
CA PRO A 86 18.61 8.75 8.80
C PRO A 86 17.22 9.19 8.37
N ARG A 87 16.37 9.49 9.34
CA ARG A 87 15.01 9.95 9.08
C ARG A 87 15.03 11.33 8.42
N GLU A 88 14.36 11.44 7.28
CA GLU A 88 14.16 12.70 6.58
C GLU A 88 12.73 13.21 6.79
N THR A 89 12.61 14.54 6.87
CA THR A 89 11.32 15.21 6.89
C THR A 89 11.03 15.74 5.49
N GLU A 90 10.29 14.97 4.70
CA GLU A 90 9.80 15.42 3.41
C GLU A 90 8.32 15.74 3.48
N LYS A 91 7.90 16.85 2.88
CA LYS A 91 6.49 17.14 2.71
C LYS A 91 5.93 16.25 1.61
N ARG A 92 4.84 15.55 1.92
CA ARG A 92 4.12 14.73 0.95
C ARG A 92 2.94 15.51 0.39
N GLU A 93 2.82 15.51 -0.93
CA GLU A 93 1.63 15.97 -1.60
C GLU A 93 0.65 14.80 -1.73
N GLY A 94 -0.65 15.09 -1.73
CA GLY A 94 -1.68 14.06 -1.85
C GLY A 94 -1.76 13.13 -0.64
N LEU A 95 -1.52 13.67 0.56
CA LEU A 95 -1.51 12.91 1.81
C LEU A 95 -2.78 12.07 1.96
N HIS A 96 -2.60 10.76 2.25
CA HIS A 96 -3.67 9.75 2.41
C HIS A 96 -4.44 9.42 1.12
N ASN A 97 -3.97 9.87 -0.04
CA ASN A 97 -4.38 9.31 -1.32
C ASN A 97 -3.56 8.04 -1.57
N ALA A 98 -4.23 6.90 -1.73
CA ALA A 98 -3.57 5.60 -1.80
C ALA A 98 -2.53 5.53 -2.92
N LEU A 99 -2.87 6.00 -4.11
CA LEU A 99 -1.97 5.97 -5.26
C LEU A 99 -0.76 6.88 -5.06
N GLU A 100 -0.98 8.10 -4.56
CA GLU A 100 0.09 9.05 -4.31
C GLU A 100 1.01 8.58 -3.19
N ASP A 101 0.46 7.96 -2.15
CA ASP A 101 1.23 7.34 -1.07
C ASP A 101 2.11 6.21 -1.61
N CYS A 102 1.59 5.36 -2.49
CA CYS A 102 2.37 4.29 -3.14
C CYS A 102 3.51 4.85 -4.00
N LYS A 103 3.24 5.90 -4.79
CA LYS A 103 4.27 6.56 -5.60
C LYS A 103 5.36 7.17 -4.73
N PHE A 104 4.98 7.82 -3.64
CA PHE A 104 5.92 8.39 -2.67
C PHE A 104 6.81 7.31 -2.07
N GLN A 105 6.22 6.20 -1.63
CA GLN A 105 6.96 5.07 -1.09
C GLN A 105 7.92 4.45 -2.11
N ALA A 106 7.46 4.26 -3.34
CA ALA A 106 8.30 3.69 -4.40
C ALA A 106 9.53 4.57 -4.66
N ARG A 107 9.35 5.89 -4.76
CA ARG A 107 10.46 6.83 -4.93
C ARG A 107 11.42 6.79 -3.73
N LYS A 108 10.88 6.68 -2.53
CA LYS A 108 11.68 6.61 -1.30
C LYS A 108 12.48 5.31 -1.22
N VAL A 109 11.89 4.18 -1.60
CA VAL A 109 12.61 2.90 -1.69
C VAL A 109 13.80 3.02 -2.66
N GLN A 110 13.57 3.57 -3.83
CA GLN A 110 14.63 3.78 -4.84
C GLN A 110 15.74 4.70 -4.32
N LYS A 111 15.36 5.77 -3.64
CA LYS A 111 16.31 6.71 -3.03
C LYS A 111 17.18 6.03 -1.98
N VAL A 112 16.56 5.24 -1.09
CA VAL A 112 17.30 4.51 -0.05
C VAL A 112 18.24 3.47 -0.67
N TYR A 113 17.81 2.78 -1.71
CA TYR A 113 18.68 1.86 -2.46
C TYR A 113 19.93 2.55 -2.96
N ARG A 114 19.77 3.75 -3.54
CA ARG A 114 20.92 4.53 -4.01
C ARG A 114 21.83 4.97 -2.84
N GLN A 115 21.26 5.40 -1.74
CA GLN A 115 22.01 5.80 -0.55
C GLN A 115 22.83 4.65 0.03
N LEU A 116 22.31 3.43 -0.03
CA LEU A 116 22.97 2.23 0.49
C LEU A 116 23.88 1.55 -0.55
N GLY A 117 23.93 2.07 -1.78
CA GLY A 117 24.73 1.49 -2.86
C GLY A 117 24.17 0.17 -3.37
N ILE A 118 22.91 -0.12 -3.18
CA ILE A 118 22.24 -1.32 -3.69
C ILE A 118 21.81 -1.06 -5.14
N LYS A 119 22.12 -2.01 -6.01
CA LYS A 119 21.76 -1.92 -7.43
C LYS A 119 20.46 -2.65 -7.74
#